data_06ad25571003a822076cba15ab8c9493
#
_entry.id   06ad25571003a822076cba15ab8c9493
#
_cell.length_a   1.000
_cell.length_b   1.000
_cell.length_c   1.000
_cell.angle_alpha   90.00
_cell.angle_beta   90.00
_cell.angle_gamma   90.00
#
_symmetry.space_group_name_H-M   'P 1'
#
loop_
_entity.id
_entity.type
_entity.pdbx_description
1 polymer ?
#
loop_
_entity_poly.entity_id
_entity_poly.type
_entity_poly.pdbx_seq_one_letter_code
_entity_poly.pdbx_strand_id
1 'polypeptide(L)'
;MADMQYQILSPVEAVMLFRLDQSLLRIVQECYPDVKACCADAQELERIAAMQEKRPAPEDAQQQDVHLHVAEHSIFIAVFARSKLLYAASQPAANDADRTFLLLGIWKALDLNPQRDVLHLEGASRELQKTLAEYILNLSEE
;
A
#
# COMPACT_ATOMS: atom_id res chain seq x y z
N MET A 1 -16.39 23.05 -1.95
CA MET A 1 -15.47 22.84 -3.07
C MET A 1 -14.29 22.04 -2.59
N ALA A 2 -13.88 21.02 -3.31
CA ALA A 2 -12.69 20.24 -2.98
C ALA A 2 -11.47 20.85 -3.68
N ASP A 3 -10.36 20.99 -2.95
CA ASP A 3 -9.11 21.51 -3.50
C ASP A 3 -8.10 20.37 -3.69
N MET A 4 -7.30 20.48 -4.73
CA MET A 4 -6.25 19.50 -5.02
C MET A 4 -5.02 19.85 -4.21
N GLN A 5 -4.56 18.90 -3.41
CA GLN A 5 -3.33 18.99 -2.64
C GLN A 5 -2.31 18.00 -3.18
N TYR A 6 -1.04 18.22 -2.90
CA TYR A 6 0.01 17.27 -3.25
C TYR A 6 0.97 17.05 -2.09
N GLN A 7 1.55 15.86 -2.04
CA GLN A 7 2.60 15.49 -1.11
C GLN A 7 3.74 14.82 -1.87
N ILE A 8 4.96 15.31 -1.67
CA ILE A 8 6.15 14.72 -2.28
C ILE A 8 6.58 13.52 -1.44
N LEU A 9 6.77 12.37 -2.10
CA LEU A 9 7.21 11.12 -1.51
C LEU A 9 8.67 10.86 -1.92
N SER A 10 9.61 11.55 -1.27
CA SER A 10 11.04 11.48 -1.61
C SER A 10 11.63 10.07 -1.68
N PRO A 11 11.27 9.14 -0.76
CA PRO A 11 11.85 7.78 -0.79
C PRO A 11 11.52 6.98 -2.05
N VAL A 12 10.41 7.31 -2.72
CA VAL A 12 9.92 6.57 -3.91
C VAL A 12 9.91 7.40 -5.18
N GLU A 13 10.47 8.60 -5.14
CA GLU A 13 10.50 9.55 -6.28
C GLU A 13 9.11 9.77 -6.91
N ALA A 14 8.09 9.90 -6.06
CA ALA A 14 6.69 10.04 -6.47
C ALA A 14 6.03 11.27 -5.84
N VAL A 15 4.91 11.67 -6.40
CA VAL A 15 4.05 12.71 -5.84
C VAL A 15 2.65 12.14 -5.67
N MET A 16 2.12 12.24 -4.46
CA MET A 16 0.74 11.88 -4.14
C MET A 16 -0.16 13.09 -4.35
N LEU A 17 -1.18 12.93 -5.19
CA LEU A 17 -2.26 13.91 -5.34
C LEU A 17 -3.49 13.45 -4.56
N PHE A 18 -4.09 14.34 -3.81
CA PHE A 18 -5.31 14.05 -3.07
C PHE A 18 -6.21 15.29 -2.99
N ARG A 19 -7.49 15.06 -2.71
CA ARG A 19 -8.48 16.12 -2.57
C ARG A 19 -8.88 16.29 -1.11
N LEU A 20 -9.00 17.53 -0.70
CA LEU A 20 -9.54 17.90 0.61
C LEU A 20 -10.79 18.76 0.44
N ASP A 21 -11.75 18.56 1.33
CA ASP A 21 -12.85 19.50 1.48
C ASP A 21 -12.32 20.78 2.11
N GLN A 22 -12.41 21.90 1.37
CA GLN A 22 -11.91 23.19 1.82
C GLN A 22 -12.63 23.71 3.07
N SER A 23 -13.92 23.41 3.20
CA SER A 23 -14.70 23.84 4.36
C SER A 23 -14.21 23.15 5.63
N LEU A 24 -13.93 21.85 5.54
CA LEU A 24 -13.37 21.08 6.66
C LEU A 24 -11.98 21.56 7.02
N LEU A 25 -11.11 21.74 6.03
CA LEU A 25 -9.74 22.24 6.24
C LEU A 25 -9.74 23.62 6.91
N ARG A 26 -10.63 24.51 6.48
CA ARG A 26 -10.80 25.87 7.06
C ARG A 26 -11.18 25.81 8.52
N ILE A 27 -12.16 24.98 8.90
CA ILE A 27 -12.59 24.80 10.28
C ILE A 27 -11.43 24.28 11.15
N VAL A 28 -10.70 23.28 10.67
CA VAL A 28 -9.55 22.71 11.39
C VAL A 28 -8.44 23.74 11.56
N GLN A 29 -8.13 24.53 10.51
CA GLN A 29 -7.10 25.57 10.57
C GLN A 29 -7.48 26.75 11.49
N GLU A 30 -8.77 27.07 11.63
CA GLU A 30 -9.24 28.06 12.61
C GLU A 30 -8.96 27.62 14.05
N CYS A 31 -9.09 26.31 14.34
CA CYS A 31 -8.81 25.74 15.67
C CYS A 31 -7.31 25.48 15.88
N TYR A 32 -6.61 25.11 14.84
CA TYR A 32 -5.20 24.69 14.85
C TYR A 32 -4.43 25.33 13.68
N PRO A 33 -3.97 26.58 13.83
CA PRO A 33 -3.36 27.33 12.72
C PRO A 33 -2.16 26.68 12.05
N ASP A 34 -1.39 25.90 12.82
CA ASP A 34 -0.17 25.23 12.35
C ASP A 34 -0.40 23.83 11.79
N VAL A 35 -1.66 23.38 11.69
CA VAL A 35 -1.99 22.04 11.16
C VAL A 35 -1.64 21.93 9.69
N LYS A 36 -1.01 20.81 9.33
CA LYS A 36 -0.73 20.45 7.95
C LYS A 36 -1.57 19.25 7.55
N ALA A 37 -2.22 19.36 6.40
CA ALA A 37 -2.92 18.23 5.81
C ALA A 37 -1.92 17.24 5.21
N CYS A 38 -2.11 15.95 5.50
CA CYS A 38 -1.35 14.87 4.90
C CYS A 38 -2.30 13.73 4.48
N CYS A 39 -1.90 12.99 3.46
CA CYS A 39 -2.64 11.82 3.01
C CYS A 39 -2.21 10.59 3.81
N ALA A 40 -3.17 9.84 4.38
CA ALA A 40 -2.87 8.62 5.13
C ALA A 40 -2.17 7.56 4.25
N ASP A 41 -2.60 7.41 3.00
CA ASP A 41 -1.98 6.49 2.05
C ASP A 41 -0.54 6.90 1.71
N ALA A 42 -0.25 8.20 1.66
CA ALA A 42 1.11 8.70 1.46
C ALA A 42 2.02 8.35 2.64
N GLN A 43 1.54 8.50 3.87
CA GLN A 43 2.28 8.11 5.07
C GLN A 43 2.53 6.61 5.12
N GLU A 44 1.54 5.81 4.77
CA GLU A 44 1.67 4.35 4.70
C GLU A 44 2.70 3.94 3.64
N LEU A 45 2.67 4.55 2.47
CA LEU A 45 3.63 4.28 1.41
C LEU A 45 5.06 4.68 1.81
N GLU A 46 5.26 5.80 2.48
CA GLU A 46 6.56 6.21 3.02
C GLU A 46 7.08 5.22 4.07
N ARG A 47 6.20 4.73 4.95
CA ARG A 47 6.54 3.71 5.94
C ARG A 47 6.99 2.41 5.28
N ILE A 48 6.24 1.92 4.30
CA ILE A 48 6.58 0.70 3.55
C ILE A 48 7.89 0.89 2.77
N ALA A 49 8.08 2.03 2.12
CA ALA A 49 9.32 2.33 1.40
C ALA A 49 10.55 2.32 2.31
N ALA A 50 10.44 2.89 3.50
CA ALA A 50 11.52 2.86 4.49
C ALA A 50 11.84 1.44 4.99
N MET A 51 10.83 0.58 5.10
CA MET A 51 11.03 -0.84 5.41
C MET A 51 11.71 -1.57 4.25
N GLN A 52 11.27 -1.29 3.03
CA GLN A 52 11.82 -1.90 1.81
C GLN A 52 13.30 -1.56 1.62
N GLU A 53 13.73 -0.35 1.90
CA GLU A 53 15.14 0.06 1.83
C GLU A 53 16.06 -0.71 2.80
N LYS A 54 15.52 -1.13 3.94
CA LYS A 54 16.26 -1.89 4.96
C LYS A 54 16.35 -3.38 4.66
N ARG A 55 15.59 -3.87 3.69
CA ARG A 55 15.60 -5.28 3.34
C ARG A 55 16.88 -5.65 2.59
N PRO A 56 17.44 -6.84 2.84
CA PRO A 56 18.54 -7.33 2.03
C PRO A 56 18.09 -7.49 0.58
N ALA A 57 19.02 -7.29 -0.34
CA ALA A 57 18.75 -7.52 -1.76
C ALA A 57 18.34 -8.99 -1.97
N PRO A 58 17.24 -9.24 -2.73
CA PRO A 58 16.82 -10.59 -3.02
C PRO A 58 17.87 -11.33 -3.85
N GLU A 59 17.96 -12.64 -3.67
CA GLU A 59 18.85 -13.50 -4.46
C GLU A 59 18.47 -13.46 -5.95
N ASP A 60 17.18 -13.47 -6.24
CA ASP A 60 16.65 -13.28 -7.60
C ASP A 60 16.45 -11.79 -7.88
N ALA A 61 17.22 -11.27 -8.84
CA ALA A 61 17.13 -9.87 -9.26
C ALA A 61 15.76 -9.46 -9.86
N GLN A 62 14.97 -10.42 -10.29
CA GLN A 62 13.62 -10.22 -10.85
C GLN A 62 12.52 -10.32 -9.80
N GLN A 63 12.82 -10.73 -8.58
CA GLN A 63 11.86 -10.82 -7.49
C GLN A 63 11.27 -9.44 -7.19
N GLN A 64 9.96 -9.40 -7.05
CA GLN A 64 9.22 -8.22 -6.63
C GLN A 64 8.63 -8.45 -5.24
N ASP A 65 8.51 -7.36 -4.50
CA ASP A 65 7.92 -7.34 -3.17
C ASP A 65 6.54 -6.68 -3.23
N VAL A 66 5.54 -7.38 -2.79
CA VAL A 66 4.15 -6.92 -2.70
C VAL A 66 3.80 -6.73 -1.23
N HIS A 67 3.42 -5.54 -0.85
CA HIS A 67 2.96 -5.23 0.51
C HIS A 67 1.44 -5.09 0.52
N LEU A 68 0.78 -5.88 1.35
CA LEU A 68 -0.65 -5.79 1.59
C LEU A 68 -0.90 -5.44 3.05
N HIS A 69 -1.41 -4.23 3.26
CA HIS A 69 -1.91 -3.80 4.57
C HIS A 69 -3.44 -3.91 4.58
N VAL A 70 -3.97 -4.68 5.52
CA VAL A 70 -5.40 -4.93 5.69
C VAL A 70 -5.95 -4.05 6.79
N ALA A 71 -6.85 -3.14 6.44
CA ALA A 71 -7.65 -2.35 7.38
C ALA A 71 -9.07 -2.90 7.49
N GLU A 72 -9.87 -2.35 8.37
CA GLU A 72 -11.23 -2.84 8.64
C GLU A 72 -12.11 -2.85 7.38
N HIS A 73 -12.08 -1.79 6.59
CA HIS A 73 -12.95 -1.61 5.41
C HIS A 73 -12.19 -1.39 4.10
N SER A 74 -10.87 -1.53 4.13
CA SER A 74 -10.03 -1.28 2.96
C SER A 74 -8.76 -2.11 3.00
N ILE A 75 -8.10 -2.16 1.85
CA ILE A 75 -6.73 -2.65 1.73
C ILE A 75 -5.87 -1.58 1.09
N PHE A 76 -4.60 -1.55 1.48
CA PHE A 76 -3.55 -0.80 0.80
C PHE A 76 -2.55 -1.77 0.21
N ILE A 77 -2.25 -1.62 -1.08
CA ILE A 77 -1.31 -2.48 -1.79
C ILE A 77 -0.20 -1.61 -2.37
N ALA A 78 1.05 -2.01 -2.15
CA ALA A 78 2.21 -1.42 -2.77
C ALA A 78 3.12 -2.50 -3.35
N VAL A 79 3.61 -2.30 -4.57
CA VAL A 79 4.48 -3.25 -5.27
C VAL A 79 5.80 -2.56 -5.58
N PHE A 80 6.90 -3.21 -5.20
CA PHE A 80 8.25 -2.72 -5.39
C PHE A 80 9.08 -3.71 -6.20
N ALA A 81 9.87 -3.19 -7.14
CA ALA A 81 11.00 -3.90 -7.73
C ALA A 81 12.28 -3.37 -7.07
N ARG A 82 12.80 -4.09 -6.08
CA ARG A 82 13.84 -3.61 -5.15
C ARG A 82 13.36 -2.35 -4.41
N SER A 83 14.00 -1.20 -4.63
CA SER A 83 13.61 0.08 -4.04
C SER A 83 12.70 0.93 -4.92
N LYS A 84 12.41 0.47 -6.14
CA LYS A 84 11.56 1.20 -7.09
C LYS A 84 10.09 0.84 -6.91
N LEU A 85 9.27 1.85 -6.64
CA LEU A 85 7.82 1.69 -6.60
C LEU A 85 7.27 1.44 -8.01
N LEU A 86 6.51 0.34 -8.18
CA LEU A 86 5.83 0.00 -9.42
C LEU A 86 4.33 0.32 -9.37
N TYR A 87 3.71 0.13 -8.21
CA TYR A 87 2.27 0.30 -8.04
C TYR A 87 1.94 0.60 -6.58
N ALA A 88 0.97 1.47 -6.35
CA ALA A 88 0.38 1.67 -5.03
C ALA A 88 -1.08 2.09 -5.18
N ALA A 89 -1.97 1.48 -4.41
CA ALA A 89 -3.38 1.84 -4.36
C ALA A 89 -4.04 1.45 -3.04
N SER A 90 -5.03 2.23 -2.65
CA SER A 90 -5.98 1.90 -1.61
C SER A 90 -7.31 1.51 -2.26
N GLN A 91 -7.90 0.40 -1.81
CA GLN A 91 -9.15 -0.12 -2.35
C GLN A 91 -10.11 -0.46 -1.22
N PRO A 92 -11.42 -0.11 -1.34
CA PRO A 92 -12.43 -0.60 -0.42
C PRO A 92 -12.53 -2.13 -0.47
N ALA A 93 -12.57 -2.77 0.68
CA ALA A 93 -12.74 -4.22 0.80
C ALA A 93 -13.49 -4.53 2.10
N ALA A 94 -14.68 -5.07 1.99
CA ALA A 94 -15.56 -5.31 3.14
C ALA A 94 -15.26 -6.62 3.87
N ASN A 95 -14.68 -7.60 3.20
CA ASN A 95 -14.43 -8.94 3.71
C ASN A 95 -13.20 -9.59 3.06
N ASP A 96 -12.82 -10.77 3.54
CA ASP A 96 -11.64 -11.48 3.06
C ASP A 96 -11.79 -12.00 1.61
N ALA A 97 -13.01 -12.26 1.15
CA ALA A 97 -13.26 -12.62 -0.24
C ALA A 97 -12.96 -11.45 -1.20
N ASP A 98 -13.40 -10.24 -0.84
CA ASP A 98 -13.09 -9.03 -1.60
C ASP A 98 -11.59 -8.75 -1.61
N ARG A 99 -10.93 -8.88 -0.46
CA ARG A 99 -9.48 -8.69 -0.32
C ARG A 99 -8.69 -9.65 -1.19
N THR A 100 -9.06 -10.92 -1.17
CA THR A 100 -8.44 -11.96 -2.01
C THR A 100 -8.65 -11.67 -3.49
N PHE A 101 -9.87 -11.34 -3.89
CA PHE A 101 -10.19 -11.00 -5.28
C PHE A 101 -9.37 -9.81 -5.79
N LEU A 102 -9.32 -8.73 -5.03
CA LEU A 102 -8.57 -7.52 -5.40
C LEU A 102 -7.07 -7.79 -5.50
N LEU A 103 -6.49 -8.49 -4.53
CA LEU A 103 -5.07 -8.81 -4.53
C LEU A 103 -4.70 -9.69 -5.71
N LEU A 104 -5.44 -10.77 -5.96
CA LEU A 104 -5.17 -11.68 -7.06
C LEU A 104 -5.40 -11.00 -8.42
N GLY A 105 -6.36 -10.09 -8.52
CA GLY A 105 -6.58 -9.25 -9.69
C GLY A 105 -5.37 -8.37 -10.01
N ILE A 106 -4.80 -7.72 -9.01
CA ILE A 106 -3.58 -6.92 -9.15
C ILE A 106 -2.38 -7.81 -9.47
N TRP A 107 -2.27 -8.96 -8.79
CA TRP A 107 -1.21 -9.95 -9.05
C TRP A 107 -1.17 -10.36 -10.52
N LYS A 108 -2.32 -10.64 -11.09
CA LYS A 108 -2.48 -10.98 -12.50
C LYS A 108 -2.23 -9.78 -13.42
N ALA A 109 -2.76 -8.62 -13.10
CA ALA A 109 -2.63 -7.41 -13.93
C ALA A 109 -1.18 -6.94 -14.06
N LEU A 110 -0.37 -7.13 -13.02
CA LEU A 110 1.05 -6.77 -13.00
C LEU A 110 1.98 -7.94 -13.40
N ASP A 111 1.42 -9.07 -13.81
CA ASP A 111 2.17 -10.27 -14.21
C ASP A 111 3.16 -10.75 -13.12
N LEU A 112 2.72 -10.72 -11.87
CA LEU A 112 3.51 -11.16 -10.73
C LEU A 112 3.58 -12.69 -10.68
N ASN A 113 4.76 -13.21 -10.32
CA ASN A 113 4.99 -14.65 -10.27
C ASN A 113 4.73 -15.20 -8.85
N PRO A 114 3.72 -16.09 -8.65
CA PRO A 114 3.38 -16.60 -7.33
C PRO A 114 4.44 -17.50 -6.70
N GLN A 115 5.42 -17.96 -7.47
CA GLN A 115 6.52 -18.80 -7.00
C GLN A 115 7.79 -18.00 -6.69
N ARG A 116 7.93 -16.81 -7.27
CA ARG A 116 9.12 -15.96 -7.15
C ARG A 116 8.90 -14.75 -6.26
N ASP A 117 7.77 -14.06 -6.50
CA ASP A 117 7.50 -12.77 -5.86
C ASP A 117 6.97 -12.97 -4.44
N VAL A 118 7.29 -12.07 -3.54
CA VAL A 118 6.98 -12.20 -2.11
C VAL A 118 5.82 -11.29 -1.74
N LEU A 119 4.85 -11.84 -1.01
CA LEU A 119 3.76 -11.10 -0.41
C LEU A 119 4.03 -10.88 1.09
N HIS A 120 4.15 -9.61 1.46
CA HIS A 120 4.27 -9.16 2.84
C HIS A 120 2.90 -8.75 3.35
N LEU A 121 2.42 -9.42 4.41
CA LEU A 121 1.09 -9.22 4.98
C LEU A 121 1.17 -8.47 6.30
N GLU A 122 0.33 -7.46 6.45
CA GLU A 122 0.12 -6.73 7.70
C GLU A 122 -1.38 -6.60 7.98
N GLY A 123 -1.80 -6.94 9.19
CA GLY A 123 -3.19 -6.85 9.61
C GLY A 123 -4.12 -7.93 9.05
N ALA A 124 -3.60 -8.92 8.36
CA ALA A 124 -4.39 -10.01 7.79
C ALA A 124 -4.83 -11.03 8.84
N SER A 125 -6.10 -11.49 8.75
CA SER A 125 -6.58 -12.59 9.56
C SER A 125 -5.88 -13.90 9.19
N ARG A 126 -5.87 -14.87 10.12
CA ARG A 126 -5.33 -16.21 9.85
C ARG A 126 -6.06 -16.93 8.71
N GLU A 127 -7.35 -16.66 8.55
CA GLU A 127 -8.16 -17.23 7.46
C GLU A 127 -7.75 -16.65 6.11
N LEU A 128 -7.57 -15.33 6.04
CA LEU A 128 -7.08 -14.66 4.85
C LEU A 128 -5.68 -15.17 4.46
N GLN A 129 -4.78 -15.30 5.43
CA GLN A 129 -3.43 -15.85 5.20
C GLN A 129 -3.47 -17.25 4.61
N LYS A 130 -4.30 -18.15 5.17
CA LYS A 130 -4.48 -19.52 4.65
C LYS A 130 -4.99 -19.51 3.22
N THR A 131 -6.00 -18.68 2.93
CA THR A 131 -6.56 -18.55 1.58
C THR A 131 -5.50 -18.07 0.59
N LEU A 132 -4.73 -17.04 0.95
CA LEU A 132 -3.68 -16.51 0.08
C LEU A 132 -2.53 -17.50 -0.13
N ALA A 133 -2.20 -18.31 0.87
CA ALA A 133 -1.17 -19.34 0.77
C ALA A 133 -1.50 -20.46 -0.23
N GLU A 134 -2.77 -20.62 -0.62
CA GLU A 134 -3.18 -21.52 -1.68
C GLU A 134 -2.76 -21.04 -3.08
N TYR A 135 -2.58 -19.72 -3.23
CA TYR A 135 -2.27 -19.08 -4.52
C TYR A 135 -0.83 -18.56 -4.61
N ILE A 136 -0.25 -18.16 -3.49
CA ILE A 136 1.06 -17.49 -3.43
C ILE A 136 1.95 -18.27 -2.47
N LEU A 137 3.10 -18.74 -2.95
CA LEU A 137 3.98 -19.61 -2.16
C LEU A 137 4.84 -18.85 -1.14
N ASN A 138 5.23 -17.61 -1.46
CA ASN A 138 6.14 -16.82 -0.64
C ASN A 138 5.35 -15.75 0.15
N LEU A 139 4.90 -16.12 1.35
CA LEU A 139 4.22 -15.23 2.29
C LEU A 139 5.15 -14.86 3.44
N SER A 140 5.15 -13.60 3.82
CA SER A 140 5.83 -13.07 5.00
C SER A 140 4.86 -12.25 5.83
N GLU A 141 4.81 -12.51 7.13
CA GLU A 141 4.07 -11.67 8.09
C GLU A 141 4.97 -10.54 8.60
N GLU A 142 4.39 -9.37 8.73
CA GLU A 142 5.04 -8.20 9.33
C GLU A 142 4.31 -7.67 10.54
#